data_bc1fb00b3743cd5743632a7364bd6616
#
_entry.id   bc1fb00b3743cd5743632a7364bd6616
#
_cell.length_a   1.000
_cell.length_b   1.000
_cell.length_c   1.000
_cell.angle_alpha   90.00
_cell.angle_beta   90.00
_cell.angle_gamma   90.00
#
_symmetry.space_group_name_H-M   'P 1'
#
loop_
_entity.id
_entity.type
_entity.pdbx_description
1 polymer ?
#
loop_
_entity_poly.entity_id
_entity_poly.type
_entity_poly.pdbx_seq_one_letter_code
_entity_poly.pdbx_strand_id
1 'polypeptide(L)'
;MKPRPGPASQAAAAPEPTPDERTSAKAGPWECVSLVHGFLANSWMLAMLGHRLDRRGYLTKPWGYSNMRCSILVHAEAFSLELARLDADRAVGTIHLVTHSMGGIIARAALERYRPQKLGRFVMLAPPNRGSFMANAAVRVLGGVFKPVAELTTSSESLVNSLGMPADVDIGVIAAGRDALVSAASTRPDVPHAHVTLPCLHSSLLFRRDAADLVAAFLATGEFPDRTPGH
;
A
#
# COMPACT_ATOMS: atom_id res chain seq x y z
N MET A 1 -5.34 40.16 -52.73
CA MET A 1 -4.38 40.15 -51.63
C MET A 1 -5.16 39.83 -50.35
N LYS A 2 -5.09 38.59 -49.86
CA LYS A 2 -5.80 38.16 -48.63
C LYS A 2 -4.91 38.42 -47.43
N PRO A 3 -5.41 38.91 -46.29
CA PRO A 3 -4.63 39.13 -45.10
C PRO A 3 -4.26 37.80 -44.44
N ARG A 4 -3.00 37.71 -43.96
CA ARG A 4 -2.48 36.56 -43.17
C ARG A 4 -3.12 36.57 -41.77
N PRO A 5 -3.47 35.38 -41.21
CA PRO A 5 -3.87 35.31 -39.83
C PRO A 5 -2.66 35.56 -38.89
N GLY A 6 -2.90 36.39 -37.87
CA GLY A 6 -1.93 36.68 -36.80
C GLY A 6 -1.69 35.46 -35.87
N PRO A 7 -0.58 35.44 -35.13
CA PRO A 7 -0.22 34.31 -34.27
C PRO A 7 -1.21 34.16 -33.14
N ALA A 8 -1.68 32.92 -32.95
CA ALA A 8 -2.51 32.53 -31.82
C ALA A 8 -1.73 32.75 -30.50
N SER A 9 -2.30 33.52 -29.60
CA SER A 9 -1.81 33.71 -28.23
C SER A 9 -1.81 32.36 -27.51
N GLN A 10 -0.63 31.83 -27.21
CA GLN A 10 -0.48 30.74 -26.29
C GLN A 10 -0.83 31.25 -24.88
N ALA A 11 -1.96 30.84 -24.37
CA ALA A 11 -2.31 31.05 -22.97
C ALA A 11 -1.27 30.30 -22.12
N ALA A 12 -0.48 31.05 -21.36
CA ALA A 12 0.48 30.48 -20.41
C ALA A 12 -0.31 29.66 -19.37
N ALA A 13 0.07 28.39 -19.22
CA ALA A 13 -0.47 27.53 -18.18
C ALA A 13 -0.17 28.20 -16.81
N ALA A 14 -1.20 28.26 -15.94
CA ALA A 14 -1.02 28.77 -14.60
C ALA A 14 0.06 27.97 -13.85
N PRO A 15 0.92 28.61 -13.04
CA PRO A 15 1.94 27.93 -12.27
C PRO A 15 1.30 26.90 -11.32
N GLU A 16 1.93 25.73 -11.17
CA GLU A 16 1.48 24.74 -10.19
C GLU A 16 1.59 25.33 -8.78
N PRO A 17 0.57 25.13 -7.91
CA PRO A 17 0.59 25.68 -6.56
C PRO A 17 1.74 25.07 -5.74
N THR A 18 2.38 25.88 -4.93
CA THR A 18 3.44 25.45 -4.00
C THR A 18 2.92 24.48 -2.94
N PRO A 19 3.78 23.67 -2.29
CA PRO A 19 3.37 22.77 -1.21
C PRO A 19 2.58 23.47 -0.09
N ASP A 20 2.93 24.71 0.24
CA ASP A 20 2.26 25.54 1.25
C ASP A 20 0.86 26.01 0.78
N GLU A 21 0.70 26.34 -0.50
CA GLU A 21 -0.60 26.73 -1.06
C GLU A 21 -1.57 25.55 -1.15
N ARG A 22 -1.06 24.33 -1.38
CA ARG A 22 -1.87 23.09 -1.33
C ARG A 22 -2.34 22.77 0.08
N THR A 23 -1.55 23.08 1.09
CA THR A 23 -1.90 22.88 2.51
C THR A 23 -2.96 23.88 2.97
N SER A 24 -2.95 25.10 2.42
CA SER A 24 -3.92 26.16 2.75
C SER A 24 -5.29 25.99 2.06
N ALA A 25 -5.40 25.20 0.99
CA ALA A 25 -6.60 25.11 0.15
C ALA A 25 -7.63 24.08 0.61
N LYS A 26 -7.30 23.15 1.54
CA LYS A 26 -8.25 22.15 2.08
C LYS A 26 -8.69 22.56 3.50
N ALA A 27 -9.81 23.24 3.57
CA ALA A 27 -10.50 23.55 4.83
C ALA A 27 -11.23 22.30 5.38
N GLY A 28 -10.50 21.23 5.76
CA GLY A 28 -11.09 20.02 6.31
C GLY A 28 -10.03 18.98 6.68
N PRO A 29 -10.40 17.96 7.46
CA PRO A 29 -9.46 16.93 7.85
C PRO A 29 -9.00 16.12 6.62
N TRP A 30 -7.70 15.74 6.62
CA TRP A 30 -7.06 15.05 5.51
C TRP A 30 -7.44 13.56 5.46
N GLU A 31 -7.55 13.02 4.26
CA GLU A 31 -7.46 11.59 4.03
C GLU A 31 -5.97 11.19 4.01
N CYS A 32 -5.52 10.56 5.10
CA CYS A 32 -4.14 10.13 5.27
C CYS A 32 -3.96 8.71 4.72
N VAL A 33 -2.91 8.49 3.93
CA VAL A 33 -2.52 7.16 3.45
C VAL A 33 -1.21 6.77 4.11
N SER A 34 -1.27 5.83 5.06
CA SER A 34 -0.08 5.23 5.64
C SER A 34 0.49 4.17 4.70
N LEU A 35 1.74 4.35 4.27
CA LEU A 35 2.43 3.49 3.32
C LEU A 35 3.42 2.59 4.05
N VAL A 36 3.29 1.25 3.92
CA VAL A 36 4.16 0.28 4.61
C VAL A 36 4.89 -0.60 3.62
N HIS A 37 6.22 -0.58 3.65
CA HIS A 37 7.06 -1.36 2.71
C HIS A 37 7.20 -2.84 3.11
N GLY A 38 7.74 -3.65 2.18
CA GLY A 38 8.01 -5.07 2.38
C GLY A 38 9.41 -5.36 2.96
N PHE A 39 9.73 -6.65 3.06
CA PHE A 39 11.05 -7.14 3.47
C PHE A 39 12.14 -6.71 2.48
N LEU A 40 13.34 -6.39 2.97
CA LEU A 40 14.47 -5.86 2.17
C LEU A 40 14.19 -4.54 1.44
N ALA A 41 13.04 -3.92 1.66
CA ALA A 41 12.71 -2.62 1.13
C ALA A 41 12.93 -1.53 2.18
N ASN A 42 12.75 -0.30 1.78
CA ASN A 42 12.78 0.87 2.67
C ASN A 42 11.68 1.87 2.25
N SER A 43 11.43 2.86 3.07
CA SER A 43 10.35 3.83 2.84
C SER A 43 10.53 4.64 1.55
N TRP A 44 11.76 4.87 1.07
CA TRP A 44 11.98 5.62 -0.16
C TRP A 44 11.48 4.89 -1.41
N MET A 45 11.43 3.55 -1.40
CA MET A 45 10.85 2.77 -2.50
C MET A 45 9.35 3.05 -2.68
N LEU A 46 8.69 3.51 -1.62
CA LEU A 46 7.28 3.94 -1.68
C LEU A 46 7.11 5.39 -2.15
N ALA A 47 8.21 6.16 -2.27
CA ALA A 47 8.15 7.59 -2.57
C ALA A 47 7.44 7.88 -3.89
N MET A 48 7.66 7.05 -4.92
CA MET A 48 7.00 7.24 -6.22
C MET A 48 5.49 6.97 -6.15
N LEU A 49 5.08 5.93 -5.43
CA LEU A 49 3.67 5.64 -5.17
C LEU A 49 3.06 6.77 -4.32
N GLY A 50 3.73 7.16 -3.24
CA GLY A 50 3.31 8.25 -2.36
C GLY A 50 3.12 9.54 -3.14
N HIS A 51 4.13 10.00 -3.88
CA HIS A 51 4.03 11.20 -4.71
C HIS A 51 2.82 11.18 -5.67
N ARG A 52 2.51 10.02 -6.26
CA ARG A 52 1.34 9.89 -7.15
C ARG A 52 0.02 9.99 -6.40
N LEU A 53 -0.04 9.52 -5.15
CA LEU A 53 -1.22 9.66 -4.28
C LEU A 53 -1.35 11.09 -3.74
N ASP A 54 -0.23 11.74 -3.36
CA ASP A 54 -0.23 13.15 -2.95
C ASP A 54 -0.79 14.05 -4.05
N ARG A 55 -0.42 13.80 -5.31
CA ARG A 55 -0.98 14.54 -6.46
C ARG A 55 -2.49 14.34 -6.65
N ARG A 56 -3.07 13.32 -6.04
CA ARG A 56 -4.52 13.07 -6.04
C ARG A 56 -5.22 13.59 -4.79
N GLY A 57 -4.48 14.32 -3.94
CA GLY A 57 -5.02 15.01 -2.78
C GLY A 57 -5.02 14.21 -1.48
N TYR A 58 -4.36 13.05 -1.45
CA TYR A 58 -4.10 12.33 -0.20
C TYR A 58 -2.92 12.94 0.55
N LEU A 59 -2.89 12.78 1.86
CA LEU A 59 -1.72 13.05 2.70
C LEU A 59 -0.95 11.74 2.90
N THR A 60 0.14 11.49 2.17
CA THR A 60 0.87 10.24 2.35
C THR A 60 1.87 10.30 3.50
N LYS A 61 1.92 9.23 4.28
CA LYS A 61 2.83 9.03 5.42
C LYS A 61 3.57 7.70 5.23
N PRO A 62 4.75 7.70 4.60
CA PRO A 62 5.58 6.51 4.53
C PRO A 62 6.06 6.12 5.93
N TRP A 63 5.69 4.91 6.37
CA TRP A 63 6.19 4.33 7.59
C TRP A 63 7.26 3.29 7.26
N GLY A 64 8.42 3.40 7.90
CA GLY A 64 9.56 2.55 7.65
C GLY A 64 10.05 1.86 8.91
N TYR A 65 10.60 0.67 8.73
CA TYR A 65 11.30 -0.09 9.75
C TYR A 65 12.62 -0.60 9.18
N SER A 66 13.69 -0.57 9.99
CA SER A 66 15.06 -0.83 9.50
C SER A 66 15.61 -2.17 9.93
N ASN A 67 14.96 -2.91 10.81
CA ASN A 67 15.51 -4.09 11.41
C ASN A 67 14.95 -5.38 10.80
N MET A 68 15.70 -5.99 9.88
CA MET A 68 15.35 -7.27 9.23
C MET A 68 15.47 -8.49 10.16
N ARG A 69 15.99 -8.33 11.37
CA ARG A 69 16.15 -9.41 12.35
C ARG A 69 15.02 -9.45 13.38
N CYS A 70 14.22 -8.38 13.48
CA CYS A 70 13.08 -8.36 14.37
C CYS A 70 11.89 -9.14 13.79
N SER A 71 11.13 -9.76 14.68
CA SER A 71 9.85 -10.39 14.36
C SER A 71 8.86 -9.39 13.74
N ILE A 72 7.97 -9.87 12.89
CA ILE A 72 6.83 -9.12 12.37
C ILE A 72 6.02 -8.50 13.52
N LEU A 73 5.88 -9.22 14.65
CA LEU A 73 5.13 -8.73 15.81
C LEU A 73 5.75 -7.50 16.47
N VAL A 74 7.10 -7.38 16.47
CA VAL A 74 7.80 -6.18 16.97
C VAL A 74 7.53 -4.99 16.06
N HIS A 75 7.55 -5.21 14.75
CA HIS A 75 7.20 -4.14 13.80
C HIS A 75 5.71 -3.77 13.88
N ALA A 76 4.85 -4.75 14.10
CA ALA A 76 3.42 -4.52 14.26
C ALA A 76 3.10 -3.67 15.51
N GLU A 77 3.81 -3.90 16.62
CA GLU A 77 3.70 -3.09 17.83
C GLU A 77 4.12 -1.64 17.55
N ALA A 78 5.27 -1.42 16.92
CA ALA A 78 5.73 -0.08 16.56
C ALA A 78 4.75 0.61 15.57
N PHE A 79 4.19 -0.13 14.62
CA PHE A 79 3.21 0.42 13.68
C PHE A 79 1.87 0.72 14.35
N SER A 80 1.43 -0.08 15.33
CA SER A 80 0.21 0.21 16.08
C SER A 80 0.28 1.53 16.86
N LEU A 81 1.46 1.89 17.38
CA LEU A 81 1.69 3.19 18.01
C LEU A 81 1.61 4.35 17.00
N GLU A 82 2.11 4.14 15.79
CA GLU A 82 1.97 5.14 14.72
C GLU A 82 0.50 5.31 14.30
N LEU A 83 -0.25 4.22 14.18
CA LEU A 83 -1.68 4.27 13.91
C LEU A 83 -2.43 5.05 14.99
N ALA A 84 -2.07 4.85 16.26
CA ALA A 84 -2.67 5.58 17.39
C ALA A 84 -2.36 7.09 17.31
N ARG A 85 -1.15 7.47 16.89
CA ARG A 85 -0.80 8.89 16.67
C ARG A 85 -1.61 9.53 15.55
N LEU A 86 -1.75 8.83 14.42
CA LEU A 86 -2.56 9.31 13.30
C LEU A 86 -4.04 9.44 13.67
N ASP A 87 -4.56 8.51 14.46
CA ASP A 87 -5.95 8.51 14.92
C ASP A 87 -6.23 9.68 15.89
N ALA A 88 -5.27 10.03 16.73
CA ALA A 88 -5.34 11.16 17.65
C ALA A 88 -5.15 12.52 16.95
N ASP A 89 -4.57 12.57 15.75
CA ASP A 89 -4.32 13.80 15.01
C ASP A 89 -5.65 14.38 14.48
N ARG A 90 -5.99 15.59 14.92
CA ARG A 90 -7.21 16.30 14.49
C ARG A 90 -7.19 16.73 13.02
N ALA A 91 -6.01 16.86 12.43
CA ALA A 91 -5.86 17.18 11.02
C ALA A 91 -6.15 15.97 10.10
N VAL A 92 -6.18 14.75 10.67
CA VAL A 92 -6.49 13.50 9.94
C VAL A 92 -7.96 13.15 10.16
N GLY A 93 -8.71 13.01 9.07
CA GLY A 93 -10.12 12.60 9.09
C GLY A 93 -10.31 11.12 8.80
N THR A 94 -9.49 10.57 7.90
CA THR A 94 -9.52 9.16 7.51
C THR A 94 -8.10 8.63 7.41
N ILE A 95 -7.87 7.40 7.84
CA ILE A 95 -6.58 6.69 7.74
C ILE A 95 -6.75 5.50 6.80
N HIS A 96 -6.23 5.60 5.61
CA HIS A 96 -6.11 4.48 4.69
C HIS A 96 -4.77 3.78 4.85
N LEU A 97 -4.75 2.48 4.60
CA LEU A 97 -3.52 1.69 4.60
C LEU A 97 -3.20 1.24 3.17
N VAL A 98 -1.98 1.48 2.73
CA VAL A 98 -1.45 0.93 1.47
C VAL A 98 -0.13 0.25 1.79
N THR A 99 -0.08 -1.06 1.57
CA THR A 99 1.05 -1.87 2.00
C THR A 99 1.62 -2.66 0.84
N HIS A 100 2.90 -3.01 0.93
CA HIS A 100 3.55 -3.88 -0.03
C HIS A 100 4.12 -5.12 0.66
N SER A 101 3.83 -6.30 0.10
CA SER A 101 4.43 -7.57 0.53
C SER A 101 4.26 -7.81 2.05
N MET A 102 5.34 -8.11 2.78
CA MET A 102 5.35 -8.30 4.25
C MET A 102 4.71 -7.12 5.01
N GLY A 103 4.75 -5.90 4.47
CA GLY A 103 4.08 -4.75 5.08
C GLY A 103 2.58 -4.96 5.30
N GLY A 104 1.92 -5.78 4.46
CA GLY A 104 0.52 -6.17 4.66
C GLY A 104 0.31 -7.03 5.90
N ILE A 105 1.26 -7.92 6.19
CA ILE A 105 1.19 -8.78 7.38
C ILE A 105 1.48 -7.98 8.65
N ILE A 106 2.44 -7.05 8.59
CA ILE A 106 2.71 -6.10 9.69
C ILE A 106 1.46 -5.28 9.99
N ALA A 107 0.78 -4.76 8.96
CA ALA A 107 -0.44 -3.97 9.14
C ALA A 107 -1.58 -4.80 9.74
N ARG A 108 -1.80 -6.05 9.30
CA ARG A 108 -2.78 -6.96 9.90
C ARG A 108 -2.51 -7.16 11.39
N ALA A 109 -1.28 -7.52 11.75
CA ALA A 109 -0.88 -7.73 13.13
C ALA A 109 -0.94 -6.45 13.99
N ALA A 110 -0.71 -5.28 13.40
CA ALA A 110 -0.88 -4.00 14.09
C ALA A 110 -2.35 -3.66 14.36
N LEU A 111 -3.24 -3.95 13.40
CA LEU A 111 -4.68 -3.72 13.55
C LEU A 111 -5.33 -4.63 14.63
N GLU A 112 -4.76 -5.80 14.90
CA GLU A 112 -5.16 -6.62 16.06
C GLU A 112 -4.79 -5.99 17.41
N ARG A 113 -3.74 -5.15 17.44
CA ARG A 113 -3.30 -4.45 18.66
C ARG A 113 -3.99 -3.11 18.85
N TYR A 114 -4.11 -2.37 17.79
CA TYR A 114 -4.75 -1.07 17.80
C TYR A 114 -5.49 -0.86 16.49
N ARG A 115 -6.79 -0.67 16.61
CA ARG A 115 -7.67 -0.36 15.49
C ARG A 115 -8.06 1.12 15.53
N PRO A 116 -7.61 1.96 14.58
CA PRO A 116 -8.01 3.36 14.52
C PRO A 116 -9.52 3.52 14.36
N GLN A 117 -10.11 4.49 15.03
CA GLN A 117 -11.52 4.86 14.83
C GLN A 117 -11.73 5.47 13.42
N LYS A 118 -10.69 6.11 12.89
CA LYS A 118 -10.68 6.72 11.56
C LYS A 118 -10.21 5.77 10.46
N LEU A 119 -10.14 4.46 10.74
CA LEU A 119 -9.69 3.48 9.76
C LEU A 119 -10.62 3.48 8.54
N GLY A 120 -10.05 3.78 7.37
CA GLY A 120 -10.70 3.73 6.09
C GLY A 120 -10.39 2.43 5.34
N ARG A 121 -9.97 2.53 4.09
CA ARG A 121 -9.72 1.38 3.21
C ARG A 121 -8.32 0.82 3.35
N PHE A 122 -8.18 -0.47 3.06
CA PHE A 122 -6.91 -1.19 3.13
C PHE A 122 -6.54 -1.80 1.77
N VAL A 123 -5.50 -1.28 1.11
CA VAL A 123 -4.98 -1.82 -0.15
C VAL A 123 -3.66 -2.53 0.08
N MET A 124 -3.57 -3.75 -0.41
CA MET A 124 -2.37 -4.58 -0.30
C MET A 124 -1.79 -4.89 -1.69
N LEU A 125 -0.51 -4.58 -1.90
CA LEU A 125 0.26 -4.86 -3.10
C LEU A 125 1.08 -6.13 -2.88
N ALA A 126 0.79 -7.20 -3.62
CA ALA A 126 1.42 -8.51 -3.53
C ALA A 126 1.61 -9.04 -2.10
N PRO A 127 0.57 -9.02 -1.23
CA PRO A 127 0.68 -9.50 0.14
C PRO A 127 0.79 -11.02 0.19
N PRO A 128 1.67 -11.62 1.03
CA PRO A 128 1.71 -13.06 1.26
C PRO A 128 0.63 -13.48 2.28
N ASN A 129 -0.66 -13.21 2.01
CA ASN A 129 -1.76 -13.45 2.95
C ASN A 129 -1.95 -14.91 3.35
N ARG A 130 -1.49 -15.86 2.51
CA ARG A 130 -1.45 -17.30 2.80
C ARG A 130 -0.01 -17.83 2.83
N GLY A 131 0.94 -16.98 3.16
CA GLY A 131 2.36 -17.31 3.18
C GLY A 131 3.05 -17.16 1.81
N SER A 132 4.37 -17.38 1.84
CA SER A 132 5.24 -17.30 0.67
C SER A 132 5.95 -18.62 0.46
N PHE A 133 5.89 -19.16 -0.75
CA PHE A 133 6.65 -20.35 -1.13
C PHE A 133 8.17 -20.11 -1.04
N MET A 134 8.62 -18.90 -1.39
CA MET A 134 10.03 -18.53 -1.26
C MET A 134 10.47 -18.41 0.20
N ALA A 135 9.57 -18.05 1.12
CA ALA A 135 9.88 -18.09 2.55
C ALA A 135 10.16 -19.53 3.01
N ASN A 136 9.41 -20.53 2.53
CA ASN A 136 9.68 -21.94 2.81
C ASN A 136 11.06 -22.38 2.32
N ALA A 137 11.44 -21.98 1.09
CA ALA A 137 12.76 -22.29 0.54
C ALA A 137 13.88 -21.58 1.31
N ALA A 138 13.70 -20.32 1.66
CA ALA A 138 14.69 -19.54 2.40
C ALA A 138 14.94 -20.10 3.82
N VAL A 139 13.89 -20.50 4.53
CA VAL A 139 14.01 -21.14 5.85
C VAL A 139 14.82 -22.43 5.78
N ARG A 140 14.61 -23.25 4.73
CA ARG A 140 15.37 -24.50 4.54
C ARG A 140 16.87 -24.25 4.31
N VAL A 141 17.23 -23.16 3.62
CA VAL A 141 18.63 -22.83 3.28
C VAL A 141 19.31 -22.03 4.39
N LEU A 142 18.62 -21.09 5.00
CA LEU A 142 19.17 -20.10 5.93
C LEU A 142 18.95 -20.47 7.41
N GLY A 143 18.35 -21.65 7.68
CA GLY A 143 18.21 -22.17 9.05
C GLY A 143 17.46 -21.25 10.02
N GLY A 144 16.55 -20.40 9.52
CA GLY A 144 15.74 -19.53 10.38
C GLY A 144 16.47 -18.31 10.95
N VAL A 145 17.64 -17.95 10.42
CA VAL A 145 18.42 -16.77 10.84
C VAL A 145 17.62 -15.46 10.70
N PHE A 146 16.68 -15.43 9.74
CA PHE A 146 15.79 -14.29 9.53
C PHE A 146 14.38 -14.59 10.06
N LYS A 147 14.10 -14.20 11.31
CA LYS A 147 12.77 -14.40 11.94
C LYS A 147 11.58 -13.98 11.08
N PRO A 148 11.57 -12.80 10.42
CA PRO A 148 10.42 -12.41 9.59
C PRO A 148 10.15 -13.39 8.44
N VAL A 149 11.18 -14.01 7.89
CA VAL A 149 11.03 -14.98 6.78
C VAL A 149 10.36 -16.26 7.27
N ALA A 150 10.71 -16.74 8.46
CA ALA A 150 10.09 -17.91 9.07
C ALA A 150 8.59 -17.67 9.37
N GLU A 151 8.24 -16.47 9.78
CA GLU A 151 6.87 -16.05 10.08
C GLU A 151 5.98 -15.93 8.83
N LEU A 152 6.57 -15.83 7.63
CA LEU A 152 5.90 -15.76 6.33
C LEU A 152 5.76 -17.11 5.63
N THR A 153 6.06 -18.23 6.26
CA THR A 153 5.94 -19.55 5.64
C THR A 153 4.48 -19.92 5.36
N THR A 154 4.28 -20.90 4.46
CA THR A 154 2.92 -21.41 4.16
C THR A 154 2.40 -22.43 5.18
N SER A 155 3.15 -22.70 6.25
CA SER A 155 2.71 -23.59 7.34
C SER A 155 1.44 -23.04 8.00
N SER A 156 0.52 -23.92 8.34
CA SER A 156 -0.70 -23.55 9.09
C SER A 156 -0.40 -22.93 10.46
N GLU A 157 0.76 -23.26 11.04
CA GLU A 157 1.23 -22.71 12.32
C GLU A 157 2.02 -21.38 12.14
N SER A 158 2.21 -20.92 10.91
CA SER A 158 2.91 -19.65 10.69
C SER A 158 2.07 -18.45 11.15
N LEU A 159 2.76 -17.40 11.59
CA LEU A 159 2.11 -16.17 12.04
C LEU A 159 1.09 -15.64 11.02
N VAL A 160 1.44 -15.66 9.73
CA VAL A 160 0.57 -15.11 8.67
C VAL A 160 -0.78 -15.81 8.59
N ASN A 161 -0.84 -17.11 8.87
CA ASN A 161 -2.07 -17.91 8.83
C ASN A 161 -2.88 -17.83 10.13
N SER A 162 -2.29 -17.37 11.25
CA SER A 162 -2.98 -17.14 12.53
C SER A 162 -3.58 -15.75 12.65
N LEU A 163 -3.12 -14.77 11.86
CA LEU A 163 -3.61 -13.39 11.92
C LEU A 163 -4.98 -13.25 11.25
N GLY A 164 -5.88 -12.55 11.91
CA GLY A 164 -7.16 -12.12 11.36
C GLY A 164 -7.04 -11.07 10.24
N MET A 165 -8.13 -10.85 9.56
CA MET A 165 -8.32 -9.72 8.63
C MET A 165 -9.42 -8.80 9.17
N PRO A 166 -9.29 -7.48 9.04
CA PRO A 166 -10.36 -6.58 9.44
C PRO A 166 -11.58 -6.78 8.52
N ALA A 167 -12.66 -7.36 9.05
CA ALA A 167 -13.83 -7.76 8.25
C ALA A 167 -14.76 -6.60 7.86
N ASP A 168 -14.66 -5.47 8.55
CA ASP A 168 -15.49 -4.26 8.37
C ASP A 168 -14.75 -3.12 7.64
N VAL A 169 -13.71 -3.46 6.87
CA VAL A 169 -12.92 -2.54 6.06
C VAL A 169 -12.94 -3.01 4.61
N ASP A 170 -13.15 -2.10 3.68
CA ASP A 170 -12.99 -2.39 2.26
C ASP A 170 -11.54 -2.79 1.97
N ILE A 171 -11.34 -4.01 1.50
CA ILE A 171 -10.02 -4.57 1.23
C ILE A 171 -9.80 -4.71 -0.28
N GLY A 172 -8.74 -4.07 -0.77
CA GLY A 172 -8.26 -4.22 -2.14
C GLY A 172 -6.93 -4.96 -2.20
N VAL A 173 -6.81 -5.90 -3.13
CA VAL A 173 -5.57 -6.65 -3.37
C VAL A 173 -5.13 -6.49 -4.81
N ILE A 174 -3.90 -6.04 -5.01
CA ILE A 174 -3.27 -5.97 -6.33
C ILE A 174 -2.13 -6.99 -6.36
N ALA A 175 -2.33 -8.08 -7.10
CA ALA A 175 -1.32 -9.12 -7.27
C ALA A 175 -0.39 -8.82 -8.46
N ALA A 176 0.85 -9.29 -8.38
CA ALA A 176 1.78 -9.30 -9.49
C ALA A 176 1.69 -10.67 -10.22
N GLY A 177 1.38 -10.65 -11.52
CA GLY A 177 1.16 -11.87 -12.29
C GLY A 177 2.42 -12.66 -12.65
N ARG A 178 3.60 -12.00 -12.57
CA ARG A 178 4.92 -12.62 -12.79
C ARG A 178 5.74 -12.63 -11.51
N ASP A 179 5.08 -12.86 -10.39
CA ASP A 179 5.68 -12.84 -9.06
C ASP A 179 6.30 -14.20 -8.73
N ALA A 180 7.62 -14.22 -8.54
CA ALA A 180 8.36 -15.40 -8.13
C ALA A 180 8.36 -15.60 -6.60
N LEU A 181 7.95 -14.60 -5.81
CA LEU A 181 7.99 -14.60 -4.35
C LEU A 181 6.65 -15.00 -3.73
N VAL A 182 5.56 -14.46 -4.28
CA VAL A 182 4.20 -14.65 -3.77
C VAL A 182 3.27 -14.98 -4.93
N SER A 183 2.67 -16.15 -4.94
CA SER A 183 1.70 -16.51 -5.97
C SER A 183 0.43 -15.66 -5.88
N ALA A 184 -0.23 -15.41 -7.00
CA ALA A 184 -1.50 -14.67 -7.01
C ALA A 184 -2.57 -15.33 -6.10
N ALA A 185 -2.55 -16.64 -5.96
CA ALA A 185 -3.43 -17.37 -5.03
C ALA A 185 -3.09 -17.06 -3.56
N SER A 186 -1.79 -16.93 -3.21
CA SER A 186 -1.36 -16.58 -1.85
C SER A 186 -1.68 -15.15 -1.47
N THR A 187 -1.96 -14.26 -2.44
CA THR A 187 -2.32 -12.87 -2.13
C THR A 187 -3.75 -12.73 -1.60
N ARG A 188 -4.62 -13.71 -1.82
CA ARG A 188 -6.05 -13.65 -1.47
C ARG A 188 -6.27 -13.90 0.02
N PRO A 189 -6.85 -12.95 0.78
CA PRO A 189 -7.29 -13.21 2.13
C PRO A 189 -8.59 -14.03 2.17
N ASP A 190 -8.93 -14.59 3.34
CA ASP A 190 -10.14 -15.39 3.56
C ASP A 190 -11.37 -14.56 3.95
N VAL A 191 -11.41 -13.30 3.55
CA VAL A 191 -12.54 -12.38 3.74
C VAL A 191 -12.94 -11.75 2.41
N PRO A 192 -14.14 -11.16 2.29
CA PRO A 192 -14.55 -10.41 1.10
C PRO A 192 -13.51 -9.34 0.74
N HIS A 193 -13.10 -9.30 -0.51
CA HIS A 193 -12.09 -8.36 -1.03
C HIS A 193 -12.22 -8.16 -2.53
N ALA A 194 -11.86 -6.99 -3.01
CA ALA A 194 -11.61 -6.78 -4.44
C ALA A 194 -10.20 -7.26 -4.80
N HIS A 195 -10.04 -7.88 -5.97
CA HIS A 195 -8.75 -8.42 -6.39
C HIS A 195 -8.48 -8.16 -7.86
N VAL A 196 -7.29 -7.66 -8.16
CA VAL A 196 -6.82 -7.46 -9.53
C VAL A 196 -5.38 -7.97 -9.68
N THR A 197 -5.03 -8.46 -10.86
CA THR A 197 -3.67 -8.92 -11.17
C THR A 197 -3.07 -8.07 -12.27
N LEU A 198 -1.85 -7.57 -12.05
CA LEU A 198 -1.06 -6.84 -13.02
C LEU A 198 0.05 -7.72 -13.61
N PRO A 199 0.32 -7.67 -14.94
CA PRO A 199 1.34 -8.50 -15.58
C PRO A 199 2.75 -7.93 -15.32
N CYS A 200 3.22 -7.99 -14.09
CA CYS A 200 4.49 -7.42 -13.65
C CYS A 200 5.16 -8.29 -12.56
N LEU A 201 6.39 -7.90 -12.20
CA LEU A 201 7.15 -8.51 -11.11
C LEU A 201 6.74 -7.94 -9.75
N HIS A 202 7.07 -8.66 -8.66
CA HIS A 202 6.72 -8.34 -7.27
C HIS A 202 6.91 -6.86 -6.89
N SER A 203 8.14 -6.38 -6.93
CA SER A 203 8.46 -5.00 -6.53
C SER A 203 8.12 -3.95 -7.60
N SER A 204 7.84 -4.37 -8.84
CA SER A 204 7.48 -3.44 -9.92
C SER A 204 6.18 -2.71 -9.64
N LEU A 205 5.28 -3.30 -8.85
CA LEU A 205 4.01 -2.68 -8.44
C LEU A 205 4.21 -1.27 -7.86
N LEU A 206 5.29 -1.06 -7.11
CA LEU A 206 5.58 0.22 -6.44
C LEU A 206 5.88 1.37 -7.42
N PHE A 207 6.36 1.03 -8.62
CA PHE A 207 6.84 2.00 -9.62
C PHE A 207 5.85 2.21 -10.76
N ARG A 208 4.84 1.35 -10.90
CA ARG A 208 3.86 1.39 -12.00
C ARG A 208 2.82 2.50 -11.81
N ARG A 209 2.46 3.17 -12.90
CA ARG A 209 1.38 4.18 -12.90
C ARG A 209 0.02 3.51 -12.73
N ASP A 210 -0.23 2.44 -13.48
CA ASP A 210 -1.50 1.70 -13.41
C ASP A 210 -1.76 1.10 -12.03
N ALA A 211 -0.72 0.66 -11.30
CA ALA A 211 -0.87 0.25 -9.91
C ALA A 211 -1.29 1.43 -9.00
N ALA A 212 -0.65 2.59 -9.17
CA ALA A 212 -1.03 3.79 -8.41
C ALA A 212 -2.45 4.29 -8.76
N ASP A 213 -2.86 4.16 -10.03
CA ASP A 213 -4.22 4.51 -10.48
C ASP A 213 -5.27 3.58 -9.86
N LEU A 214 -5.00 2.28 -9.81
CA LEU A 214 -5.84 1.29 -9.14
C LEU A 214 -5.93 1.55 -7.62
N VAL A 215 -4.79 1.83 -6.97
CA VAL A 215 -4.79 2.19 -5.55
C VAL A 215 -5.68 3.40 -5.31
N ALA A 216 -5.49 4.48 -6.07
CA ALA A 216 -6.27 5.71 -5.90
C ALA A 216 -7.76 5.50 -6.16
N ALA A 217 -8.12 4.73 -7.20
CA ALA A 217 -9.50 4.39 -7.50
C ALA A 217 -10.14 3.61 -6.34
N PHE A 218 -9.44 2.59 -5.84
CA PHE A 218 -9.93 1.81 -4.70
C PHE A 218 -10.06 2.66 -3.43
N LEU A 219 -9.10 3.53 -3.14
CA LEU A 219 -9.18 4.43 -1.99
C LEU A 219 -10.36 5.40 -2.09
N ALA A 220 -10.79 5.77 -3.30
CA ALA A 220 -11.92 6.66 -3.51
C ALA A 220 -13.28 5.94 -3.45
N THR A 221 -13.39 4.72 -3.98
CA THR A 221 -14.68 4.05 -4.22
C THR A 221 -14.90 2.74 -3.47
N GLY A 222 -13.83 2.07 -2.99
CA GLY A 222 -13.88 0.71 -2.46
C GLY A 222 -13.84 -0.39 -3.52
N GLU A 223 -13.70 -0.02 -4.80
CA GLU A 223 -13.70 -0.94 -5.93
C GLU A 223 -12.56 -0.67 -6.89
N PHE A 224 -12.10 -1.70 -7.59
CA PHE A 224 -11.22 -1.50 -8.74
C PHE A 224 -12.07 -1.26 -9.99
N PRO A 225 -11.68 -0.31 -10.87
CA PRO A 225 -12.37 -0.11 -12.13
C PRO A 225 -12.29 -1.36 -13.00
N ASP A 226 -13.36 -1.64 -13.73
CA ASP A 226 -13.39 -2.70 -14.73
C ASP A 226 -12.25 -2.50 -15.74
N ARG A 227 -11.34 -3.45 -15.77
CA ARG A 227 -10.28 -3.45 -16.78
C ARG A 227 -10.81 -4.18 -18.01
N THR A 228 -11.45 -3.46 -18.89
CA THR A 228 -11.63 -3.95 -20.26
C THR A 228 -10.23 -4.25 -20.80
N PRO A 229 -9.94 -5.47 -21.32
CA PRO A 229 -8.65 -5.75 -21.95
C PRO A 229 -8.48 -4.74 -23.07
N GLY A 230 -7.61 -3.75 -22.86
CA GLY A 230 -7.27 -2.80 -23.91
C GLY A 230 -6.65 -3.52 -25.09
N HIS A 231 -7.14 -3.18 -26.26
CA HIS A 231 -6.62 -3.56 -27.56
C HIS A 231 -5.13 -3.29 -27.70
#